data_8e9419e9b085e18eb0b965395800c1f1
#
_entry.id   8e9419e9b085e18eb0b965395800c1f1
#
_cell.length_a   1.000
_cell.length_b   1.000
_cell.length_c   1.000
_cell.angle_alpha   90.00
_cell.angle_beta   90.00
_cell.angle_gamma   90.00
#
_symmetry.space_group_name_H-M   'P 1'
#
loop_
_entity.id
_entity.type
_entity.pdbx_description
1 polymer ?
#
loop_
_entity_poly.entity_id
_entity_poly.type
_entity_poly.pdbx_seq_one_letter_code
_entity_poly.pdbx_strand_id
1 'polypeptide(L)'
;MRPTALDRQLIMVSACLMCFGLLILYSAGQTDVPTRAAGAWYRQFFWLGIGIVAGWMVFHVSLRLLEWLAPVFYGVSLALLGLVLVVGTGAGTAQSSHSWFSVGGHQIGQPSELAKVATVLMLARYLSGRKEPPRSLRDLVFPAV
;
A
#
# COMPACT_ATOMS: atom_id res chain seq x y z
N MET A 1 -23.89 -1.12 -7.77
CA MET A 1 -24.00 -2.25 -6.81
C MET A 1 -24.39 -1.68 -5.44
N ARG A 2 -25.37 -2.28 -4.75
CA ARG A 2 -25.64 -1.86 -3.36
C ARG A 2 -24.59 -2.50 -2.45
N PRO A 3 -23.99 -1.74 -1.52
CA PRO A 3 -22.99 -2.30 -0.61
C PRO A 3 -23.62 -3.42 0.22
N THR A 4 -22.96 -4.54 0.29
CA THR A 4 -23.37 -5.67 1.14
C THR A 4 -23.15 -5.31 2.61
N ALA A 5 -23.75 -6.07 3.54
CA ALA A 5 -23.55 -5.85 4.98
C ALA A 5 -22.07 -5.98 5.37
N LEU A 6 -21.32 -6.89 4.69
CA LEU A 6 -19.88 -7.08 4.88
C LEU A 6 -19.07 -5.85 4.45
N ASP A 7 -19.44 -5.23 3.32
CA ASP A 7 -18.77 -4.01 2.85
C ASP A 7 -18.96 -2.85 3.81
N ARG A 8 -20.15 -2.74 4.40
CA ARG A 8 -20.46 -1.73 5.45
C ARG A 8 -19.61 -1.94 6.70
N GLN A 9 -19.48 -3.17 7.18
CA GLN A 9 -18.66 -3.49 8.35
C GLN A 9 -17.19 -3.17 8.09
N LEU A 10 -16.66 -3.54 6.91
CA LEU A 10 -15.29 -3.24 6.52
C LEU A 10 -15.03 -1.73 6.50
N ILE A 11 -15.93 -0.95 5.89
CA ILE A 11 -15.81 0.51 5.83
C ILE A 11 -15.87 1.12 7.24
N MET A 12 -16.77 0.65 8.10
CA MET A 12 -16.90 1.15 9.47
C MET A 12 -15.62 0.86 10.29
N VAL A 13 -15.12 -0.36 10.24
CA VAL A 13 -13.89 -0.73 10.96
C VAL A 13 -12.71 0.07 10.45
N SER A 14 -12.56 0.23 9.13
CA SER A 14 -11.49 1.04 8.54
C SER A 14 -11.60 2.50 8.97
N ALA A 15 -12.80 3.09 8.97
CA ALA A 15 -13.02 4.46 9.42
C ALA A 15 -12.69 4.64 10.91
N CYS A 16 -13.11 3.70 11.76
CA CYS A 16 -12.76 3.71 13.19
C CYS A 16 -11.25 3.64 13.42
N LEU A 17 -10.54 2.77 12.69
CA LEU A 17 -9.08 2.66 12.78
C LEU A 17 -8.39 3.95 12.31
N MET A 18 -8.87 4.57 11.26
CA MET A 18 -8.33 5.85 10.76
C MET A 18 -8.53 6.98 11.78
N CYS A 19 -9.72 7.09 12.36
CA CYS A 19 -10.02 8.07 13.41
C CYS A 19 -9.14 7.83 14.65
N PHE A 20 -9.01 6.58 15.08
CA PHE A 20 -8.17 6.22 16.22
C PHE A 20 -6.69 6.53 15.96
N GLY A 21 -6.19 6.23 14.76
CA GLY A 21 -4.83 6.59 14.36
C GLY A 21 -4.57 8.10 14.38
N LEU A 22 -5.52 8.91 13.91
CA LEU A 22 -5.42 10.37 13.98
C LEU A 22 -5.41 10.90 15.42
N LEU A 23 -6.23 10.33 16.30
CA LEU A 23 -6.27 10.68 17.72
C LEU A 23 -4.93 10.37 18.42
N ILE A 24 -4.35 9.20 18.13
CA ILE A 24 -3.03 8.83 18.67
C ILE A 24 -1.96 9.81 18.17
N LEU A 25 -1.93 10.14 16.89
CA LEU A 25 -0.97 11.09 16.33
C LEU A 25 -1.14 12.49 16.90
N TYR A 26 -2.38 12.92 17.12
CA TYR A 26 -2.67 14.19 17.77
C TYR A 26 -2.14 14.20 19.20
N SER A 27 -2.46 13.15 19.99
CA SER A 27 -1.98 13.01 21.37
C SER A 27 -0.45 12.94 21.45
N ALA A 28 0.18 12.18 20.57
CA ALA A 28 1.65 12.07 20.51
C ALA A 28 2.35 13.37 20.10
N GLY A 29 1.63 14.26 19.40
CA GLY A 29 2.15 15.58 19.01
C GLY A 29 2.06 16.65 20.11
N GLN A 30 1.32 16.39 21.19
CA GLN A 30 1.14 17.30 22.33
C GLN A 30 2.28 17.11 23.36
N THR A 31 3.50 17.37 22.95
CA THR A 31 4.67 17.28 23.84
C THR A 31 5.32 18.65 23.98
N ASP A 32 5.79 18.98 25.20
CA ASP A 32 6.44 20.26 25.51
C ASP A 32 7.79 20.45 24.78
N VAL A 33 8.32 19.38 24.21
CA VAL A 33 9.56 19.40 23.42
C VAL A 33 9.19 19.32 21.93
N PRO A 34 9.72 20.23 21.08
CA PRO A 34 9.47 20.18 19.64
C PRO A 34 10.06 18.91 19.04
N THR A 35 9.22 17.89 18.89
CA THR A 35 9.56 16.62 18.27
C THR A 35 9.11 16.58 16.81
N ARG A 36 9.65 15.64 16.01
CA ARG A 36 9.17 15.40 14.63
C ARG A 36 7.69 14.98 14.59
N ALA A 37 7.11 14.60 15.73
CA ALA A 37 5.70 14.27 15.87
C ALA A 37 4.81 15.52 15.93
N ALA A 38 5.37 16.69 16.29
CA ALA A 38 4.64 17.95 16.27
C ALA A 38 4.15 18.24 14.84
N GLY A 39 2.83 18.36 14.67
CA GLY A 39 2.22 18.57 13.34
C GLY A 39 2.12 17.33 12.44
N ALA A 40 2.51 16.13 12.91
CA ALA A 40 2.37 14.92 12.11
C ALA A 40 0.91 14.61 11.74
N TRP A 41 -0.04 14.96 12.59
CA TRP A 41 -1.46 14.76 12.39
C TRP A 41 -2.01 15.55 11.18
N TYR A 42 -1.52 16.78 10.91
CA TYR A 42 -1.90 17.54 9.71
C TYR A 42 -1.48 16.81 8.43
N ARG A 43 -0.25 16.32 8.41
CA ARG A 43 0.27 15.58 7.26
C ARG A 43 -0.51 14.30 7.07
N GLN A 44 -0.84 13.61 8.15
CA GLN A 44 -1.63 12.38 8.09
C GLN A 44 -3.05 12.64 7.60
N PHE A 45 -3.68 13.73 8.05
CA PHE A 45 -5.00 14.13 7.59
C PHE A 45 -5.01 14.43 6.08
N PHE A 46 -3.98 15.14 5.60
CA PHE A 46 -3.80 15.42 4.18
C PHE A 46 -3.62 14.14 3.35
N TRP A 47 -2.75 13.24 3.80
CA TRP A 47 -2.53 11.95 3.14
C TRP A 47 -3.76 11.06 3.17
N LEU A 48 -4.54 11.10 4.26
CA LEU A 48 -5.81 10.39 4.36
C LEU A 48 -6.80 10.90 3.29
N GLY A 49 -6.89 12.20 3.10
CA GLY A 49 -7.71 12.79 2.04
C GLY A 49 -7.30 12.30 0.64
N ILE A 50 -5.99 12.32 0.36
CA ILE A 50 -5.46 11.77 -0.90
C ILE A 50 -5.80 10.29 -1.03
N GLY A 51 -5.64 9.50 0.04
CA GLY A 51 -5.95 8.07 0.06
C GLY A 51 -7.42 7.78 -0.22
N ILE A 52 -8.34 8.56 0.34
CA ILE A 52 -9.78 8.44 0.07
C ILE A 52 -10.10 8.73 -1.39
N VAL A 53 -9.53 9.80 -1.95
CA VAL A 53 -9.72 10.15 -3.37
C VAL A 53 -9.15 9.07 -4.27
N ALA A 54 -7.94 8.57 -3.99
CA ALA A 54 -7.32 7.49 -4.75
C ALA A 54 -8.15 6.19 -4.67
N GLY A 55 -8.65 5.83 -3.47
CA GLY A 55 -9.52 4.68 -3.29
C GLY A 55 -10.83 4.81 -4.07
N TRP A 56 -11.43 6.01 -4.05
CA TRP A 56 -12.61 6.31 -4.83
C TRP A 56 -12.36 6.19 -6.34
N MET A 57 -11.21 6.68 -6.84
CA MET A 57 -10.83 6.52 -8.24
C MET A 57 -10.66 5.05 -8.62
N VAL A 58 -9.94 4.27 -7.80
CA VAL A 58 -9.72 2.83 -8.04
C VAL A 58 -11.04 2.07 -8.03
N PHE A 59 -12.00 2.44 -7.18
CA PHE A 59 -13.33 1.82 -7.14
C PHE A 59 -14.11 1.96 -8.46
N HIS A 60 -13.84 3.00 -9.25
CA HIS A 60 -14.46 3.20 -10.57
C HIS A 60 -13.69 2.55 -11.72
N VAL A 61 -12.50 1.98 -11.44
CA VAL A 61 -11.73 1.26 -12.47
C VAL A 61 -12.38 -0.08 -12.76
N SER A 62 -12.55 -0.39 -14.04
CA SER A 62 -13.10 -1.68 -14.45
C SER A 62 -12.14 -2.82 -14.11
N LEU A 63 -12.68 -3.96 -13.63
CA LEU A 63 -11.88 -5.16 -13.33
C LEU A 63 -11.05 -5.62 -14.53
N ARG A 64 -11.57 -5.47 -15.75
CA ARG A 64 -10.85 -5.82 -16.99
C ARG A 64 -9.58 -4.97 -17.17
N LEU A 65 -9.63 -3.69 -16.81
CA LEU A 65 -8.47 -2.80 -16.89
C LEU A 65 -7.43 -3.18 -15.82
N LEU A 66 -7.87 -3.49 -14.59
CA LEU A 66 -6.99 -3.97 -13.51
C LEU A 66 -6.30 -5.28 -13.91
N GLU A 67 -7.05 -6.21 -14.50
CA GLU A 67 -6.52 -7.47 -14.98
C GLU A 67 -5.46 -7.27 -16.08
N TRP A 68 -5.70 -6.35 -17.01
CA TRP A 68 -4.75 -6.02 -18.07
C TRP A 68 -3.51 -5.30 -17.56
N LEU A 69 -3.66 -4.40 -16.59
CA LEU A 69 -2.57 -3.64 -16.00
C LEU A 69 -1.72 -4.45 -15.00
N ALA A 70 -2.25 -5.53 -14.43
CA ALA A 70 -1.58 -6.31 -13.38
C ALA A 70 -0.15 -6.72 -13.73
N PRO A 71 0.17 -7.29 -14.93
CA PRO A 71 1.55 -7.68 -15.25
C PRO A 71 2.48 -6.49 -15.46
N VAL A 72 1.96 -5.39 -16.01
CA VAL A 72 2.74 -4.16 -16.20
C VAL A 72 3.08 -3.57 -14.83
N PHE A 73 2.09 -3.48 -13.96
CA PHE A 73 2.26 -2.96 -12.60
C PHE A 73 3.22 -3.83 -11.76
N TYR A 74 3.14 -5.15 -11.94
CA TYR A 74 4.05 -6.09 -11.30
C TYR A 74 5.49 -5.92 -11.81
N GLY A 75 5.69 -5.86 -13.11
CA GLY A 75 7.02 -5.63 -13.71
C GLY A 75 7.63 -4.31 -13.29
N VAL A 76 6.86 -3.23 -13.28
CA VAL A 76 7.30 -1.91 -12.80
C VAL A 76 7.67 -1.95 -11.31
N SER A 77 6.87 -2.62 -10.48
CA SER A 77 7.16 -2.73 -9.04
C SER A 77 8.45 -3.51 -8.76
N LEU A 78 8.72 -4.57 -9.52
CA LEU A 78 9.98 -5.32 -9.43
C LEU A 78 11.17 -4.48 -9.89
N ALA A 79 11.03 -3.72 -10.97
CA ALA A 79 12.06 -2.80 -11.43
C ALA A 79 12.40 -1.72 -10.38
N LEU A 80 11.36 -1.15 -9.74
CA LEU A 80 11.52 -0.19 -8.63
C LEU A 80 12.17 -0.82 -7.40
N LEU A 81 11.85 -2.08 -7.09
CA LEU A 81 12.51 -2.84 -6.01
C LEU A 81 14.00 -3.05 -6.32
N GLY A 82 14.34 -3.43 -7.55
CA GLY A 82 15.73 -3.55 -7.98
C GLY A 82 16.47 -2.22 -7.93
N LEU A 83 15.82 -1.15 -8.38
CA LEU A 83 16.40 0.19 -8.38
C LEU A 83 16.65 0.71 -6.95
N VAL A 84 15.73 0.48 -6.02
CA VAL A 84 15.89 0.97 -4.62
C VAL A 84 17.06 0.29 -3.91
N LEU A 85 17.44 -0.92 -4.28
CA LEU A 85 18.62 -1.60 -3.73
C LEU A 85 19.92 -0.88 -4.09
N VAL A 86 19.94 -0.18 -5.25
CA VAL A 86 21.13 0.52 -5.74
C VAL A 86 21.15 1.99 -5.31
N VAL A 87 20.00 2.67 -5.38
CA VAL A 87 19.87 4.14 -5.18
C VAL A 87 19.15 4.49 -3.89
N GLY A 88 18.55 3.52 -3.23
CA GLY A 88 17.73 3.74 -2.04
C GLY A 88 18.53 4.18 -0.82
N THR A 89 17.84 4.80 0.13
CA THR A 89 18.36 5.22 1.42
C THR A 89 17.66 4.49 2.56
N GLY A 90 18.34 4.36 3.69
CA GLY A 90 17.73 3.83 4.92
C GLY A 90 16.82 4.84 5.62
N ALA A 91 15.97 4.35 6.52
CA ALA A 91 15.07 5.16 7.33
C ALA A 91 15.30 4.94 8.82
N GLY A 92 15.32 6.01 9.59
CA GLY A 92 15.43 5.97 11.05
C GLY A 92 16.71 5.29 11.53
N THR A 93 16.59 4.28 12.37
CA THR A 93 17.72 3.50 12.93
C THR A 93 18.31 2.49 11.96
N ALA A 94 17.61 2.18 10.86
CA ALA A 94 18.04 1.22 9.83
C ALA A 94 18.69 1.94 8.63
N GLN A 95 19.69 2.76 8.87
CA GLN A 95 20.41 3.51 7.82
C GLN A 95 21.13 2.62 6.82
N SER A 96 21.43 1.38 7.17
CA SER A 96 22.06 0.39 6.26
C SER A 96 21.08 -0.28 5.30
N SER A 97 19.77 -0.11 5.45
CA SER A 97 18.77 -0.70 4.58
C SER A 97 18.40 0.26 3.45
N HIS A 98 18.68 -0.11 2.22
CA HIS A 98 18.28 0.65 1.02
C HIS A 98 16.81 0.34 0.66
N SER A 99 15.85 0.87 1.42
CA SER A 99 14.43 0.52 1.29
C SER A 99 13.54 1.69 0.88
N TRP A 100 14.07 2.92 0.91
CA TRP A 100 13.31 4.13 0.67
C TRP A 100 13.90 4.97 -0.46
N PHE A 101 13.05 5.53 -1.29
CA PHE A 101 13.45 6.64 -2.14
C PHE A 101 13.41 7.93 -1.36
N SER A 102 14.50 8.69 -1.37
CA SER A 102 14.56 10.03 -0.79
C SER A 102 14.98 11.06 -1.84
N VAL A 103 14.28 12.19 -1.86
CA VAL A 103 14.64 13.35 -2.70
C VAL A 103 14.71 14.57 -1.81
N GLY A 104 15.85 15.25 -1.83
CA GLY A 104 16.06 16.44 -1.00
C GLY A 104 15.97 16.19 0.51
N GLY A 105 16.31 14.98 0.99
CA GLY A 105 16.24 14.61 2.40
C GLY A 105 14.83 14.20 2.90
N HIS A 106 13.83 14.21 2.01
CA HIS A 106 12.48 13.73 2.31
C HIS A 106 12.27 12.34 1.72
N GLN A 107 11.74 11.43 2.54
CA GLN A 107 11.35 10.08 2.09
C GLN A 107 10.03 10.18 1.31
N ILE A 108 10.07 9.80 0.04
CA ILE A 108 8.90 9.94 -0.85
C ILE A 108 8.07 8.67 -0.88
N GLY A 109 8.69 7.49 -0.79
CA GLY A 109 7.96 6.24 -0.84
C GLY A 109 8.83 5.02 -0.67
N GLN A 110 8.19 3.92 -0.32
CA GLN A 110 8.79 2.60 -0.19
C GLN A 110 8.25 1.71 -1.31
N PRO A 111 9.09 1.29 -2.28
CA PRO A 111 8.64 0.46 -3.41
C PRO A 111 8.01 -0.87 -3.01
N SER A 112 8.40 -1.41 -1.86
CA SER A 112 7.83 -2.66 -1.34
C SER A 112 6.33 -2.58 -1.05
N GLU A 113 5.79 -1.40 -0.73
CA GLU A 113 4.34 -1.23 -0.55
C GLU A 113 3.59 -1.39 -1.88
N LEU A 114 4.15 -0.83 -2.96
CA LEU A 114 3.60 -1.01 -4.31
C LEU A 114 3.72 -2.46 -4.75
N ALA A 115 4.85 -3.11 -4.47
CA ALA A 115 5.08 -4.50 -4.83
C ALA A 115 4.10 -5.47 -4.16
N LYS A 116 3.70 -5.22 -2.92
CA LYS A 116 2.67 -6.02 -2.23
C LYS A 116 1.34 -5.99 -3.01
N VAL A 117 0.88 -4.79 -3.37
CA VAL A 117 -0.37 -4.63 -4.12
C VAL A 117 -0.25 -5.26 -5.52
N ALA A 118 0.86 -5.04 -6.20
CA ALA A 118 1.13 -5.60 -7.51
C ALA A 118 1.15 -7.13 -7.49
N THR A 119 1.75 -7.73 -6.48
CA THR A 119 1.79 -9.20 -6.28
C THR A 119 0.39 -9.77 -6.07
N VAL A 120 -0.44 -9.12 -5.24
CA VAL A 120 -1.82 -9.54 -5.02
C VAL A 120 -2.63 -9.49 -6.32
N LEU A 121 -2.49 -8.40 -7.09
CA LEU A 121 -3.19 -8.26 -8.37
C LEU A 121 -2.73 -9.29 -9.40
N MET A 122 -1.41 -9.54 -9.48
CA MET A 122 -0.86 -10.54 -10.39
C MET A 122 -1.30 -11.95 -10.02
N LEU A 123 -1.31 -12.29 -8.72
CA LEU A 123 -1.78 -13.56 -8.22
C LEU A 123 -3.30 -13.75 -8.49
N ALA A 124 -4.09 -12.72 -8.24
CA ALA A 124 -5.53 -12.75 -8.52
C ALA A 124 -5.80 -13.01 -10.02
N ARG A 125 -5.08 -12.32 -10.91
CA ARG A 125 -5.15 -12.56 -12.34
C ARG A 125 -4.76 -13.98 -12.72
N TYR A 126 -3.66 -14.49 -12.16
CA TYR A 126 -3.20 -15.85 -12.44
C TYR A 126 -4.22 -16.89 -12.03
N LEU A 127 -4.81 -16.74 -10.83
CA LEU A 127 -5.82 -17.65 -10.32
C LEU A 127 -7.14 -17.57 -11.08
N SER A 128 -7.54 -16.37 -11.51
CA SER A 128 -8.78 -16.18 -12.30
C SER A 128 -8.73 -16.86 -13.67
N GLY A 129 -7.54 -17.00 -14.27
CA GLY A 129 -7.33 -17.70 -15.53
C GLY A 129 -7.36 -19.23 -15.42
N ARG A 130 -7.36 -19.80 -14.23
CA ARG A 130 -7.42 -21.26 -14.03
C ARG A 130 -8.86 -21.76 -14.03
N LYS A 131 -9.10 -22.83 -14.76
CA LYS A 131 -10.42 -23.49 -14.81
C LYS A 131 -10.74 -24.29 -13.54
N GLU A 132 -9.71 -24.75 -12.82
CA GLU A 132 -9.86 -25.51 -11.59
C GLU A 132 -9.18 -24.77 -10.41
N PRO A 133 -9.81 -24.79 -9.22
CA PRO A 133 -9.21 -24.22 -8.04
C PRO A 133 -7.94 -25.01 -7.65
N PRO A 134 -6.92 -24.35 -7.09
CA PRO A 134 -5.70 -25.01 -6.63
C PRO A 134 -6.03 -26.06 -5.56
N ARG A 135 -5.65 -27.32 -5.79
CA ARG A 135 -5.93 -28.45 -4.88
C ARG A 135 -4.74 -28.79 -3.99
N SER A 136 -3.56 -28.30 -4.32
CA SER A 136 -2.34 -28.56 -3.57
C SER A 136 -1.50 -27.29 -3.40
N LEU A 137 -0.63 -27.28 -2.37
CA LEU A 137 0.33 -26.19 -2.14
C LEU A 137 1.30 -26.02 -3.33
N ARG A 138 1.58 -27.08 -4.07
CA ARG A 138 2.43 -27.03 -5.27
C ARG A 138 1.81 -26.19 -6.37
N ASP A 139 0.49 -26.15 -6.48
CA ASP A 139 -0.22 -25.33 -7.46
C ASP A 139 -0.13 -23.84 -7.15
N LEU A 140 0.20 -23.50 -5.90
CA LEU A 140 0.40 -22.13 -5.42
C LEU A 140 1.87 -21.69 -5.46
N VAL A 141 2.82 -22.64 -5.41
CA VAL A 141 4.26 -22.31 -5.46
C VAL A 141 4.65 -21.77 -6.82
N PHE A 142 4.10 -22.32 -7.91
CA PHE A 142 4.45 -21.88 -9.27
C PHE A 142 4.10 -20.41 -9.57
N PRO A 143 2.99 -19.83 -9.09
CA PRO A 143 2.72 -18.40 -9.26
C PRO A 143 3.42 -17.51 -8.22
N ALA A 144 4.05 -18.07 -7.21
CA ALA A 144 4.74 -17.32 -6.14
C ALA A 144 6.25 -17.14 -6.41
N VAL A 145 6.79 -17.82 -7.44
CA VAL A 145 8.16 -17.71 -7.93
C VAL A 145 8.19 -16.90 -9.20
#